data_4e9b215ae50808f66157841efcc15e83
#
_entry.id   4e9b215ae50808f66157841efcc15e83
#
_cell.length_a   1.000
_cell.length_b   1.000
_cell.length_c   1.000
_cell.angle_alpha   90.00
_cell.angle_beta   90.00
_cell.angle_gamma   90.00
#
_symmetry.space_group_name_H-M   'P 1'
#
loop_
_entity.id
_entity.type
_entity.pdbx_description
1 polymer ?
#
loop_
_entity_poly.entity_id
_entity_poly.type
_entity_poly.pdbx_seq_one_letter_code
_entity_poly.pdbx_strand_id
1 'polypeptide(L)'
;MAQYPGFVYGSNEQQSPWADCERTVNWYPEPTQSSASPHVASLYPCPGQEEYVTVADINGRALFAMADRCFAVMGEHVYKVLDTNAASIVTNGTVTNDPNPASIASNGDAGGELLIGSGTNAYLLTIATNTLSASIGALAGKCTMVGMIDGYFLSFDSAASKFYISALNNGASWDATQYAQRSIAP
;
A
#
# COMPACT_ATOMS: atom_id res chain seq x y z
N MET A 1 -11.04 -22.27 -44.86
CA MET A 1 -11.84 -21.75 -43.73
C MET A 1 -11.21 -20.46 -43.33
N ALA A 2 -11.93 -19.34 -43.38
CA ALA A 2 -11.42 -18.09 -42.87
C ALA A 2 -11.26 -18.22 -41.33
N GLN A 3 -10.03 -18.12 -40.84
CA GLN A 3 -9.80 -18.00 -39.41
C GLN A 3 -10.44 -16.69 -38.95
N TYR A 4 -11.45 -16.78 -38.13
CA TYR A 4 -11.97 -15.61 -37.44
C TYR A 4 -10.82 -15.04 -36.58
N PRO A 5 -10.39 -13.81 -36.79
CA PRO A 5 -9.44 -13.19 -35.87
C PRO A 5 -10.07 -13.21 -34.48
N GLY A 6 -9.33 -13.64 -33.51
CA GLY A 6 -9.81 -14.01 -32.19
C GLY A 6 -10.76 -13.01 -31.58
N PHE A 7 -11.87 -13.51 -31.13
CA PHE A 7 -12.95 -12.75 -30.51
C PHE A 7 -12.56 -12.14 -29.16
N VAL A 8 -11.41 -12.53 -28.60
CA VAL A 8 -10.99 -12.07 -27.29
C VAL A 8 -9.46 -12.09 -27.18
N TYR A 9 -8.80 -10.96 -27.35
CA TYR A 9 -7.36 -10.81 -27.12
C TYR A 9 -6.99 -9.85 -26.00
N GLY A 10 -7.94 -9.33 -25.25
CA GLY A 10 -7.66 -8.40 -24.17
C GLY A 10 -8.88 -7.54 -23.83
N SER A 11 -8.63 -6.54 -23.02
CA SER A 11 -9.58 -5.46 -22.77
C SER A 11 -9.02 -4.21 -23.41
N ASN A 12 -9.63 -3.74 -24.49
CA ASN A 12 -9.25 -2.53 -25.19
C ASN A 12 -10.48 -1.63 -25.31
N GLU A 13 -10.46 -0.50 -24.62
CA GLU A 13 -11.47 0.54 -24.77
C GLU A 13 -10.93 1.64 -25.67
N GLN A 14 -11.43 1.72 -26.89
CA GLN A 14 -11.17 2.85 -27.75
C GLN A 14 -12.10 4.02 -27.44
N GLN A 15 -11.70 5.21 -27.84
CA GLN A 15 -12.46 6.46 -27.64
C GLN A 15 -13.83 6.43 -28.33
N SER A 16 -14.02 5.56 -29.34
CA SER A 16 -15.31 5.29 -30.00
C SER A 16 -15.76 3.88 -29.67
N PRO A 17 -16.84 3.69 -28.91
CA PRO A 17 -17.40 2.35 -28.60
C PRO A 17 -17.94 1.62 -29.84
N TRP A 18 -18.03 2.28 -30.98
CA TRP A 18 -18.48 1.71 -32.25
C TRP A 18 -17.32 1.17 -33.11
N ALA A 19 -16.08 1.54 -32.78
CA ALA A 19 -14.93 1.13 -33.57
C ALA A 19 -14.33 -0.20 -33.08
N ASP A 20 -14.19 -0.35 -31.77
CA ASP A 20 -13.69 -1.57 -31.14
C ASP A 20 -13.95 -1.47 -29.64
N CYS A 21 -14.71 -2.40 -29.10
CA CYS A 21 -15.01 -2.45 -27.67
C CYS A 21 -14.98 -3.90 -27.18
N GLU A 22 -13.78 -4.34 -26.80
CA GLU A 22 -13.60 -5.63 -26.17
C GLU A 22 -13.39 -5.43 -24.66
N ARG A 23 -14.33 -5.92 -23.87
CA ARG A 23 -14.21 -5.90 -22.41
C ARG A 23 -14.35 -7.29 -21.84
N THR A 24 -13.28 -7.79 -21.26
CA THR A 24 -13.29 -9.00 -20.46
C THR A 24 -13.38 -8.64 -18.98
N VAL A 25 -14.39 -9.14 -18.29
CA VAL A 25 -14.57 -8.92 -16.85
C VAL A 25 -14.51 -10.28 -16.16
N ASN A 26 -13.57 -10.46 -15.24
CA ASN A 26 -13.34 -11.70 -14.49
C ASN A 26 -13.00 -12.93 -15.35
N TRP A 27 -12.50 -12.71 -16.57
CA TRP A 27 -12.00 -13.76 -17.44
C TRP A 27 -10.63 -13.34 -17.98
N TYR A 28 -9.73 -14.31 -18.17
CA TYR A 28 -8.46 -14.06 -18.84
C TYR A 28 -8.29 -15.00 -20.03
N PRO A 29 -7.76 -14.54 -21.16
CA PRO A 29 -7.46 -15.37 -22.31
C PRO A 29 -6.13 -16.08 -22.13
N GLU A 30 -6.12 -17.37 -22.34
CA GLU A 30 -4.88 -18.16 -22.45
C GLU A 30 -4.71 -18.58 -23.92
N PRO A 31 -3.67 -18.08 -24.61
CA PRO A 31 -3.40 -18.46 -25.99
C PRO A 31 -2.95 -19.91 -26.08
N THR A 32 -3.50 -20.64 -27.03
CA THR A 32 -3.14 -22.03 -27.26
C THR A 32 -1.81 -22.08 -28.00
N GLN A 33 -0.80 -22.68 -27.39
CA GLN A 33 0.56 -22.78 -27.97
C GLN A 33 0.68 -23.89 -28.99
N SER A 34 -0.33 -24.76 -29.16
CA SER A 34 -0.28 -25.88 -30.09
C SER A 34 -0.89 -25.53 -31.45
N SER A 35 -0.12 -25.68 -32.52
CA SER A 35 -0.61 -25.51 -33.90
C SER A 35 -1.65 -26.54 -34.32
N ALA A 36 -1.82 -27.61 -33.56
CA ALA A 36 -2.83 -28.66 -33.78
C ALA A 36 -4.17 -28.39 -33.09
N SER A 37 -4.27 -27.38 -32.29
CA SER A 37 -5.52 -27.01 -31.62
C SER A 37 -6.46 -26.29 -32.58
N PRO A 38 -7.75 -26.66 -32.61
CA PRO A 38 -8.75 -25.95 -33.39
C PRO A 38 -9.09 -24.56 -32.81
N HIS A 39 -8.60 -24.26 -31.61
CA HIS A 39 -8.89 -23.00 -30.88
C HIS A 39 -7.63 -22.18 -30.73
N VAL A 40 -7.75 -20.88 -30.97
CA VAL A 40 -6.63 -19.92 -30.87
C VAL A 40 -6.38 -19.51 -29.41
N ALA A 41 -7.43 -19.44 -28.62
CA ALA A 41 -7.36 -19.12 -27.20
C ALA A 41 -8.53 -19.75 -26.45
N SER A 42 -8.34 -19.97 -25.16
CA SER A 42 -9.37 -20.37 -24.21
C SER A 42 -9.56 -19.29 -23.18
N LEU A 43 -10.81 -19.08 -22.79
CA LEU A 43 -11.14 -18.13 -21.70
C LEU A 43 -11.29 -18.90 -20.39
N TYR A 44 -10.54 -18.50 -19.41
CA TYR A 44 -10.64 -19.01 -18.04
C TYR A 44 -11.22 -17.95 -17.11
N PRO A 45 -12.11 -18.32 -16.18
CA PRO A 45 -12.57 -17.40 -15.14
C PRO A 45 -11.41 -17.05 -14.22
N CYS A 46 -11.33 -15.80 -13.81
CA CYS A 46 -10.44 -15.44 -12.71
C CYS A 46 -10.90 -16.16 -11.43
N PRO A 47 -9.97 -16.65 -10.60
CA PRO A 47 -10.32 -17.19 -9.29
C PRO A 47 -11.16 -16.20 -8.49
N GLY A 48 -12.15 -16.69 -7.77
CA GLY A 48 -12.92 -15.89 -6.83
C GLY A 48 -12.03 -15.33 -5.71
N GLN A 49 -12.55 -14.35 -4.98
CA GLN A 49 -11.94 -13.86 -3.77
C GLN A 49 -12.54 -14.64 -2.58
N GLU A 50 -11.67 -15.10 -1.70
CA GLU A 50 -12.03 -15.68 -0.41
C GLU A 50 -11.61 -14.72 0.69
N GLU A 51 -12.44 -14.62 1.74
CA GLU A 51 -12.11 -13.84 2.92
C GLU A 51 -10.96 -14.53 3.66
N TYR A 52 -9.85 -13.79 3.83
CA TYR A 52 -8.67 -14.33 4.54
C TYR A 52 -8.81 -14.16 6.04
N VAL A 53 -9.25 -13.00 6.51
CA VAL A 53 -9.44 -12.69 7.93
C VAL A 53 -10.39 -11.49 8.09
N THR A 54 -11.25 -11.58 9.12
CA THR A 54 -12.13 -10.49 9.53
C THR A 54 -11.60 -9.83 10.80
N VAL A 55 -11.64 -8.52 10.83
CA VAL A 55 -11.34 -7.69 12.02
C VAL A 55 -12.54 -6.81 12.35
N ALA A 56 -12.57 -6.27 13.57
CA ALA A 56 -13.69 -5.44 14.03
C ALA A 56 -13.79 -4.08 13.29
N ASP A 57 -12.64 -3.54 12.89
CA ASP A 57 -12.60 -2.29 12.12
C ASP A 57 -12.96 -2.51 10.67
N ILE A 58 -13.84 -1.69 10.13
CA ILE A 58 -14.38 -1.83 8.77
C ILE A 58 -13.72 -0.93 7.73
N ASN A 59 -12.91 0.06 8.16
CA ASN A 59 -12.29 1.03 7.26
C ASN A 59 -10.83 0.66 6.98
N GLY A 60 -10.58 -0.05 5.88
CA GLY A 60 -9.23 -0.38 5.42
C GLY A 60 -8.53 0.83 4.84
N ARG A 61 -7.39 1.23 5.43
CA ARG A 61 -6.66 2.45 5.09
C ARG A 61 -5.29 2.22 4.49
N ALA A 62 -4.63 1.14 4.87
CA ALA A 62 -3.36 0.73 4.29
C ALA A 62 -3.12 -0.77 4.47
N LEU A 63 -2.40 -1.35 3.53
CA LEU A 63 -1.85 -2.70 3.61
C LEU A 63 -0.38 -2.65 3.21
N PHE A 64 0.49 -3.24 4.01
CA PHE A 64 1.92 -3.24 3.79
C PHE A 64 2.51 -4.62 4.08
N ALA A 65 3.22 -5.17 3.09
CA ALA A 65 3.90 -6.44 3.23
C ALA A 65 5.41 -6.26 3.12
N MET A 66 6.16 -6.92 3.99
CA MET A 66 7.62 -7.00 3.93
C MET A 66 8.07 -8.41 4.35
N ALA A 67 8.92 -9.03 3.54
CA ALA A 67 9.38 -10.39 3.75
C ALA A 67 8.19 -11.34 4.05
N ASP A 68 8.16 -11.94 5.24
CA ASP A 68 7.14 -12.86 5.73
C ASP A 68 6.05 -12.20 6.58
N ARG A 69 5.98 -10.86 6.60
CA ARG A 69 5.10 -10.10 7.50
C ARG A 69 4.16 -9.21 6.70
N CYS A 70 2.94 -9.14 7.18
CA CYS A 70 1.92 -8.26 6.62
C CYS A 70 1.28 -7.42 7.73
N PHE A 71 1.16 -6.12 7.48
CA PHE A 71 0.55 -5.16 8.40
C PHE A 71 -0.58 -4.42 7.68
N ALA A 72 -1.68 -4.20 8.38
CA ALA A 72 -2.82 -3.46 7.88
C ALA A 72 -3.18 -2.33 8.86
N VAL A 73 -3.54 -1.17 8.32
CA VAL A 73 -4.17 -0.09 9.09
C VAL A 73 -5.66 -0.13 8.79
N MET A 74 -6.46 -0.39 9.83
CA MET A 74 -7.91 -0.47 9.76
C MET A 74 -8.50 0.49 10.80
N GLY A 75 -9.26 1.49 10.36
CA GLY A 75 -9.75 2.53 11.27
C GLY A 75 -8.59 3.21 12.01
N GLU A 76 -8.58 3.08 13.32
CA GLU A 76 -7.52 3.62 14.19
C GLU A 76 -6.52 2.55 14.67
N HIS A 77 -6.69 1.29 14.28
CA HIS A 77 -5.84 0.20 14.75
C HIS A 77 -4.86 -0.26 13.66
N VAL A 78 -3.71 -0.73 14.12
CA VAL A 78 -2.71 -1.40 13.31
C VAL A 78 -2.75 -2.89 13.61
N TYR A 79 -2.96 -3.69 12.58
CA TYR A 79 -3.03 -5.14 12.65
C TYR A 79 -1.79 -5.77 12.05
N LYS A 80 -1.25 -6.78 12.72
CA LYS A 80 -0.35 -7.74 12.10
C LYS A 80 -1.18 -8.89 11.59
N VAL A 81 -1.16 -9.11 10.30
CA VAL A 81 -1.85 -10.24 9.66
C VAL A 81 -0.92 -11.45 9.71
N LEU A 82 -1.44 -12.58 10.20
CA LEU A 82 -0.70 -13.83 10.37
C LEU A 82 -1.01 -14.78 9.21
N ASP A 83 -0.13 -15.72 8.94
CA ASP A 83 -0.29 -16.76 7.93
C ASP A 83 -1.35 -17.84 8.29
N THR A 84 -1.89 -17.76 9.48
CA THR A 84 -2.92 -18.68 10.02
C THR A 84 -4.34 -18.18 9.85
N ASN A 85 -4.61 -17.30 8.90
CA ASN A 85 -5.92 -16.66 8.70
C ASN A 85 -6.41 -15.92 9.96
N ALA A 86 -5.48 -15.29 10.66
CA ALA A 86 -5.75 -14.51 11.84
C ALA A 86 -5.08 -13.13 11.76
N ALA A 87 -5.58 -12.20 12.53
CA ALA A 87 -4.93 -10.92 12.73
C ALA A 87 -4.83 -10.61 14.22
N SER A 88 -3.75 -9.98 14.62
CA SER A 88 -3.57 -9.47 15.97
C SER A 88 -3.42 -7.96 15.93
N ILE A 89 -4.12 -7.26 16.82
CA ILE A 89 -3.92 -5.83 17.01
C ILE A 89 -2.51 -5.62 17.54
N VAL A 90 -1.80 -4.66 16.96
CA VAL A 90 -0.53 -4.20 17.48
C VAL A 90 -0.78 -3.53 18.82
N THR A 91 -0.08 -3.97 19.86
CA THR A 91 -0.27 -3.48 21.22
C THR A 91 0.28 -2.06 21.40
N ASN A 92 -0.30 -1.32 22.34
CA ASN A 92 0.09 0.02 22.79
C ASN A 92 -0.10 1.14 21.75
N GLY A 93 -1.32 1.53 21.52
CA GLY A 93 -1.66 2.77 20.83
C GLY A 93 -2.57 2.62 19.64
N THR A 94 -3.05 3.75 19.20
CA THR A 94 -3.87 3.90 18.01
C THR A 94 -3.26 4.98 17.12
N VAL A 95 -3.54 4.91 15.83
CA VAL A 95 -3.24 5.98 14.88
C VAL A 95 -4.43 6.94 14.80
N THR A 96 -4.23 8.13 14.25
CA THR A 96 -5.35 9.05 14.00
C THR A 96 -6.43 8.36 13.18
N ASN A 97 -7.66 8.36 13.68
CA ASN A 97 -8.82 7.89 12.91
C ASN A 97 -9.16 8.94 11.86
N ASP A 98 -8.95 8.58 10.60
CA ASP A 98 -9.11 9.46 9.45
C ASP A 98 -9.71 8.62 8.31
N PRO A 99 -10.70 9.12 7.55
CA PRO A 99 -11.28 8.39 6.42
C PRO A 99 -10.32 8.23 5.23
N ASN A 100 -9.21 8.97 5.22
CA ASN A 100 -8.23 8.93 4.14
C ASN A 100 -7.26 7.74 4.27
N PRO A 101 -6.62 7.33 3.17
CA PRO A 101 -5.57 6.32 3.20
C PRO A 101 -4.44 6.70 4.17
N ALA A 102 -3.90 5.70 4.86
CA ALA A 102 -2.65 5.82 5.61
C ALA A 102 -1.47 5.44 4.70
N SER A 103 -0.29 5.93 5.02
CA SER A 103 0.96 5.57 4.33
C SER A 103 1.89 4.82 5.28
N ILE A 104 2.61 3.82 4.76
CA ILE A 104 3.54 3.01 5.56
C ILE A 104 4.88 2.93 4.83
N ALA A 105 5.96 3.08 5.58
CA ALA A 105 7.32 2.88 5.10
C ALA A 105 8.12 2.05 6.12
N SER A 106 9.07 1.24 5.63
CA SER A 106 9.92 0.39 6.46
C SER A 106 11.39 0.77 6.26
N ASN A 107 12.18 0.74 7.33
CA ASN A 107 13.64 0.83 7.25
C ASN A 107 14.32 -0.54 7.04
N GLY A 108 13.52 -1.54 6.64
CA GLY A 108 13.99 -2.90 6.36
C GLY A 108 14.14 -3.77 7.62
N ASP A 109 14.53 -5.03 7.39
CA ASP A 109 14.68 -6.00 8.49
C ASP A 109 15.78 -5.59 9.48
N ALA A 110 16.83 -4.96 8.99
CA ALA A 110 17.94 -4.50 9.84
C ALA A 110 17.55 -3.33 10.75
N GLY A 111 16.61 -2.47 10.29
CA GLY A 111 16.11 -1.36 11.08
C GLY A 111 14.98 -1.76 12.02
N GLY A 112 14.19 -2.73 11.62
CA GLY A 112 13.12 -3.31 12.46
C GLY A 112 11.96 -2.38 12.79
N GLU A 113 11.74 -1.33 11.99
CA GLU A 113 10.74 -0.30 12.25
C GLU A 113 9.85 -0.04 11.04
N LEU A 114 8.58 0.27 11.29
CA LEU A 114 7.64 0.83 10.32
C LEU A 114 7.22 2.23 10.75
N LEU A 115 7.36 3.19 9.86
CA LEU A 115 6.77 4.51 10.03
C LEU A 115 5.40 4.54 9.38
N ILE A 116 4.39 4.98 10.10
CA ILE A 116 2.99 5.03 9.67
C ILE A 116 2.53 6.48 9.69
N GLY A 117 2.17 7.02 8.54
CA GLY A 117 1.53 8.32 8.40
C GLY A 117 0.00 8.15 8.38
N SER A 118 -0.69 8.80 9.30
CA SER A 118 -2.15 8.74 9.42
C SER A 118 -2.72 10.09 9.86
N GLY A 119 -3.65 10.59 9.08
CA GLY A 119 -4.10 11.98 9.18
C GLY A 119 -2.93 12.91 8.85
N THR A 120 -2.54 13.74 9.80
CA THR A 120 -1.36 14.61 9.67
C THR A 120 -0.28 14.27 10.69
N ASN A 121 -0.32 13.06 11.24
CA ASN A 121 0.59 12.59 12.30
C ASN A 121 1.37 11.36 11.82
N ALA A 122 2.52 11.15 12.42
CA ALA A 122 3.34 9.96 12.20
C ALA A 122 3.47 9.14 13.47
N TYR A 123 3.50 7.82 13.30
CA TYR A 123 3.60 6.82 14.35
C TYR A 123 4.68 5.82 14.00
N LEU A 124 5.39 5.31 14.99
CA LEU A 124 6.44 4.33 14.79
C LEU A 124 6.00 2.98 15.35
N LEU A 125 6.04 1.94 14.53
CA LEU A 125 5.86 0.56 14.94
C LEU A 125 7.20 -0.14 15.04
N THR A 126 7.54 -0.64 16.21
CA THR A 126 8.69 -1.52 16.41
C THR A 126 8.27 -2.96 16.10
N ILE A 127 8.83 -3.56 15.05
CA ILE A 127 8.41 -4.86 14.53
C ILE A 127 8.69 -5.99 15.52
N ALA A 128 9.85 -5.95 16.20
CA ALA A 128 10.25 -7.03 17.11
C ALA A 128 9.30 -7.22 18.30
N THR A 129 8.73 -6.11 18.78
CA THR A 129 7.82 -6.11 19.94
C THR A 129 6.36 -5.96 19.55
N ASN A 130 6.06 -5.70 18.27
CA ASN A 130 4.74 -5.30 17.78
C ASN A 130 4.15 -4.13 18.61
N THR A 131 4.97 -3.12 18.87
CA THR A 131 4.60 -1.98 19.71
C THR A 131 4.49 -0.72 18.86
N LEU A 132 3.35 -0.06 18.93
CA LEU A 132 3.11 1.22 18.27
C LEU A 132 3.39 2.36 19.27
N SER A 133 4.18 3.35 18.84
CA SER A 133 4.44 4.55 19.65
C SER A 133 3.22 5.47 19.71
N ALA A 134 3.22 6.40 20.64
CA ALA A 134 2.40 7.61 20.50
C ALA A 134 2.82 8.39 19.25
N SER A 135 2.03 9.38 18.84
CA SER A 135 2.40 10.24 17.70
C SER A 135 3.75 10.92 17.94
N ILE A 136 4.57 10.96 16.89
CA ILE A 136 5.89 11.59 16.94
C ILE A 136 5.72 13.11 17.02
N GLY A 137 6.02 13.71 18.18
CA GLY A 137 5.75 15.12 18.45
C GLY A 137 6.41 16.08 17.44
N ALA A 138 7.61 15.77 16.95
CA ALA A 138 8.31 16.59 15.95
C ALA A 138 7.56 16.65 14.61
N LEU A 139 6.73 15.65 14.31
CA LEU A 139 5.95 15.52 13.08
C LEU A 139 4.45 15.79 13.27
N ALA A 140 4.02 16.18 14.45
CA ALA A 140 2.60 16.47 14.72
C ALA A 140 2.07 17.57 13.79
N GLY A 141 1.02 17.25 13.04
CA GLY A 141 0.44 18.14 12.04
C GLY A 141 1.27 18.33 10.76
N LYS A 142 2.35 17.54 10.57
CA LYS A 142 3.34 17.72 9.48
C LYS A 142 3.58 16.46 8.66
N CYS A 143 2.73 15.46 8.77
CA CYS A 143 2.91 14.19 8.10
C CYS A 143 1.70 13.85 7.25
N THR A 144 1.75 14.15 5.96
CA THR A 144 0.73 13.73 4.99
C THR A 144 1.06 12.36 4.40
N MET A 145 2.34 12.09 4.19
CA MET A 145 2.82 10.84 3.59
C MET A 145 4.19 10.50 4.17
N VAL A 146 4.50 9.23 4.25
CA VAL A 146 5.81 8.74 4.68
C VAL A 146 6.50 7.97 3.56
N GLY A 147 7.82 7.95 3.60
CA GLY A 147 8.68 7.20 2.70
C GLY A 147 9.98 6.80 3.39
N MET A 148 10.84 6.08 2.67
CA MET A 148 12.16 5.67 3.14
C MET A 148 13.17 5.76 1.99
N ILE A 149 14.37 6.20 2.32
CA ILE A 149 15.53 6.19 1.43
C ILE A 149 16.79 5.91 2.24
N ASP A 150 17.59 4.92 1.85
CA ASP A 150 18.90 4.60 2.42
C ASP A 150 18.92 4.52 3.96
N GLY A 151 17.88 3.94 4.56
CA GLY A 151 17.77 3.81 6.01
C GLY A 151 17.24 5.05 6.74
N TYR A 152 16.93 6.13 6.03
CA TYR A 152 16.28 7.30 6.59
C TYR A 152 14.79 7.28 6.29
N PHE A 153 13.96 7.52 7.29
CA PHE A 153 12.56 7.81 7.04
C PHE A 153 12.38 9.25 6.58
N LEU A 154 11.42 9.41 5.68
CA LEU A 154 10.98 10.70 5.18
C LEU A 154 9.53 10.93 5.58
N SER A 155 9.23 12.15 6.03
CA SER A 155 7.86 12.62 6.23
C SER A 155 7.59 13.82 5.34
N PHE A 156 6.52 13.74 4.56
CA PHE A 156 6.11 14.83 3.69
C PHE A 156 4.98 15.64 4.32
N ASP A 157 5.19 16.94 4.42
CA ASP A 157 4.20 17.94 4.81
C ASP A 157 3.69 18.65 3.55
N SER A 158 2.51 18.27 3.07
CA SER A 158 1.94 18.86 1.86
C SER A 158 1.54 20.32 2.04
N ALA A 159 1.16 20.72 3.25
CA ALA A 159 0.72 22.09 3.54
C ALA A 159 1.89 23.09 3.47
N ALA A 160 3.06 22.68 3.96
CA ALA A 160 4.27 23.51 3.94
C ALA A 160 5.19 23.19 2.76
N SER A 161 4.88 22.17 1.93
CA SER A 161 5.74 21.66 0.85
C SER A 161 7.15 21.31 1.35
N LYS A 162 7.21 20.61 2.48
CA LYS A 162 8.46 20.23 3.16
C LYS A 162 8.61 18.74 3.28
N PHE A 163 9.86 18.28 3.19
CA PHE A 163 10.27 16.94 3.58
C PHE A 163 11.12 17.01 4.83
N TYR A 164 10.73 16.28 5.84
CA TYR A 164 11.52 16.05 7.06
C TYR A 164 12.23 14.71 6.95
N ILE A 165 13.41 14.60 7.54
CA ILE A 165 14.23 13.40 7.54
C ILE A 165 14.51 12.94 8.97
N SER A 166 14.45 11.63 9.20
CA SER A 166 14.81 11.02 10.49
C SER A 166 16.33 10.89 10.65
N ALA A 167 16.78 10.49 11.82
CA ALA A 167 18.12 9.93 11.97
C ALA A 167 18.24 8.59 11.23
N LEU A 168 19.45 8.19 10.88
CA LEU A 168 19.73 6.93 10.19
C LEU A 168 19.24 5.73 11.03
N ASN A 169 18.44 4.86 10.42
CA ASN A 169 17.84 3.67 11.03
C ASN A 169 17.14 3.92 12.38
N ASN A 170 16.62 5.12 12.58
CA ASN A 170 15.93 5.48 13.82
C ASN A 170 14.74 6.39 13.54
N GLY A 171 13.58 5.79 13.42
CA GLY A 171 12.32 6.49 13.15
C GLY A 171 11.78 7.30 14.34
N ALA A 172 12.36 7.17 15.52
CA ALA A 172 11.96 7.96 16.69
C ALA A 172 12.68 9.32 16.76
N SER A 173 13.81 9.48 16.07
CA SER A 173 14.66 10.67 16.16
C SER A 173 14.48 11.58 14.94
N TRP A 174 13.91 12.73 15.16
CA TRP A 174 13.62 13.75 14.16
C TRP A 174 14.11 15.12 14.63
N ASP A 175 14.87 15.81 13.76
CA ASP A 175 15.25 17.19 13.97
C ASP A 175 14.34 18.10 13.13
N ALA A 176 13.54 18.91 13.78
CA ALA A 176 12.57 19.81 13.12
C ALA A 176 13.26 20.87 12.22
N THR A 177 14.57 21.04 12.36
CA THR A 177 15.37 21.95 11.53
C THR A 177 15.94 21.27 10.28
N GLN A 178 15.97 19.93 10.25
CA GLN A 178 16.43 19.15 9.11
C GLN A 178 15.26 18.86 8.16
N TYR A 179 15.07 19.76 7.21
CA TYR A 179 14.06 19.61 6.17
C TYR A 179 14.55 20.17 4.83
N ALA A 180 14.01 19.61 3.76
CA ALA A 180 14.09 20.20 2.43
C ALA A 180 12.73 20.82 2.07
N GLN A 181 12.74 21.99 1.48
CA GLN A 181 11.55 22.69 1.05
C GLN A 181 11.64 23.04 -0.42
N ARG A 182 10.57 22.82 -1.17
CA ARG A 182 10.45 23.34 -2.52
C ARG A 182 10.17 24.85 -2.42
N SER A 183 11.09 25.67 -2.85
CA SER A 183 10.80 27.08 -3.12
C SER A 183 10.10 27.16 -4.45
N ILE A 184 8.84 27.54 -4.43
CA ILE A 184 8.13 27.99 -5.65
C ILE A 184 8.54 29.44 -5.79
N ALA A 185 9.38 29.73 -6.77
CA ALA A 185 9.60 31.12 -7.16
C ALA A 185 8.26 31.71 -7.60
N PRO A 186 7.95 32.93 -7.20
CA PRO A 186 6.72 33.62 -7.61
C PRO A 186 6.66 33.80 -9.12
#